data_0fc17cc08517024a11848b5780e9f0be
#
_entry.id   0fc17cc08517024a11848b5780e9f0be
#
_cell.length_a   1.000
_cell.length_b   1.000
_cell.length_c   1.000
_cell.angle_alpha   90.00
_cell.angle_beta   90.00
_cell.angle_gamma   90.00
#
_symmetry.space_group_name_H-M   'P 1'
#
loop_
_entity.id
_entity.type
_entity.pdbx_description
1 polymer ?
#
loop_
_entity_poly.entity_id
_entity_poly.type
_entity_poly.pdbx_seq_one_letter_code
_entity_poly.pdbx_strand_id
1 'polypeptide(L)'
;MTDDTNRPGQIDELDRVAALPIDDADLQALDVLREIYEVGDPVPPSLLDRVKFAITLDDLEAEVARLQREAVPELEAARSEDLLKAQTVTFTSETLTTMVTITPLPSGRVRLDGWASPGAGLDVELRVGDTTHHTVADEDGRFVFEDVARGLAQFVLRPRGDGEPENRVITPAIEL
;
A
#
# COMPACT_ATOMS: atom_id res chain seq x y z
N MET A 1 -7.47 29.61 40.72
CA MET A 1 -6.25 29.59 41.53
C MET A 1 -5.53 28.31 41.18
N THR A 2 -4.83 28.35 40.04
CA THR A 2 -4.10 27.23 39.41
C THR A 2 -2.63 27.42 39.72
N ASP A 3 -2.12 26.51 40.57
CA ASP A 3 -0.74 26.48 41.04
C ASP A 3 0.14 25.87 39.92
N ASP A 4 0.74 26.75 39.12
CA ASP A 4 1.72 26.40 38.10
C ASP A 4 3.11 26.38 38.73
N THR A 5 3.43 25.27 39.40
CA THR A 5 4.75 25.05 39.99
C THR A 5 5.71 24.46 38.96
N ASN A 6 6.00 25.21 37.91
CA ASN A 6 7.15 24.95 37.05
C ASN A 6 8.43 25.37 37.80
N ARG A 7 9.13 24.43 38.43
CA ARG A 7 10.40 24.65 39.13
C ARG A 7 11.55 24.79 38.12
N PRO A 8 12.18 25.97 37.99
CA PRO A 8 13.26 26.17 37.01
C PRO A 8 14.54 25.34 37.26
N GLY A 9 14.68 24.72 38.42
CA GLY A 9 15.85 23.88 38.74
C GLY A 9 15.75 22.43 38.28
N GLN A 10 14.57 21.96 37.86
CA GLN A 10 14.36 20.57 37.42
C GLN A 10 14.72 20.37 35.94
N ILE A 11 14.64 21.42 35.13
CA ILE A 11 15.01 21.40 33.70
C ILE A 11 16.54 21.32 33.56
N ASP A 12 17.29 22.08 34.39
CA ASP A 12 18.76 22.08 34.37
C ASP A 12 19.37 20.72 34.77
N GLU A 13 18.70 19.96 35.64
CA GLU A 13 19.15 18.64 36.06
C GLU A 13 18.86 17.57 35.00
N LEU A 14 17.71 17.64 34.33
CA LEU A 14 17.36 16.77 33.22
C LEU A 14 18.28 16.99 32.00
N ASP A 15 18.59 18.24 31.66
CA ASP A 15 19.52 18.57 30.59
C ASP A 15 20.95 18.08 30.89
N ARG A 16 21.34 18.12 32.15
CA ARG A 16 22.66 17.61 32.59
C ARG A 16 22.73 16.09 32.54
N VAL A 17 21.65 15.39 32.92
CA VAL A 17 21.56 13.92 32.81
C VAL A 17 21.47 13.48 31.36
N ALA A 18 20.72 14.20 30.53
CA ALA A 18 20.61 13.91 29.08
C ALA A 18 21.94 14.07 28.30
N ALA A 19 22.88 14.83 28.84
CA ALA A 19 24.22 15.00 28.26
C ALA A 19 25.22 13.89 28.64
N LEU A 20 24.84 12.97 29.54
CA LEU A 20 25.69 11.83 29.90
C LEU A 20 25.69 10.79 28.77
N PRO A 21 26.82 10.07 28.59
CA PRO A 21 26.84 8.93 27.66
C PRO A 21 25.90 7.83 28.15
N ILE A 22 25.27 7.12 27.20
CA ILE A 22 24.40 5.97 27.46
C ILE A 22 25.20 4.91 28.24
N ASP A 23 24.64 4.45 29.35
CA ASP A 23 25.24 3.42 30.21
C ASP A 23 24.47 2.07 30.12
N ASP A 24 24.92 1.07 30.88
CA ASP A 24 24.33 -0.27 30.86
C ASP A 24 22.87 -0.29 31.38
N ALA A 25 22.50 0.62 32.26
CA ALA A 25 21.14 0.75 32.77
C ALA A 25 20.19 1.33 31.69
N ASP A 26 20.68 2.29 30.93
CA ASP A 26 19.96 2.83 29.77
C ASP A 26 19.73 1.76 28.69
N LEU A 27 20.75 0.95 28.42
CA LEU A 27 20.63 -0.16 27.46
C LEU A 27 19.59 -1.20 27.91
N GLN A 28 19.55 -1.54 29.21
CA GLN A 28 18.54 -2.45 29.75
C GLN A 28 17.13 -1.85 29.64
N ALA A 29 16.97 -0.55 29.90
CA ALA A 29 15.68 0.13 29.74
C ALA A 29 15.20 0.14 28.30
N LEU A 30 16.12 0.36 27.34
CA LEU A 30 15.84 0.30 25.91
C LEU A 30 15.44 -1.12 25.46
N ASP A 31 16.07 -2.18 26.00
CA ASP A 31 15.71 -3.55 25.70
C ASP A 31 14.29 -3.89 26.19
N VAL A 32 13.93 -3.46 27.39
CA VAL A 32 12.55 -3.64 27.91
C VAL A 32 11.53 -2.89 27.05
N LEU A 33 11.85 -1.65 26.67
CA LEU A 33 10.97 -0.87 25.78
C LEU A 33 10.80 -1.56 24.43
N ARG A 34 11.88 -2.11 23.86
CA ARG A 34 11.82 -2.85 22.60
C ARG A 34 10.87 -4.05 22.71
N GLU A 35 10.96 -4.86 23.77
CA GLU A 35 10.07 -5.98 24.00
C GLU A 35 8.60 -5.55 24.11
N ILE A 36 8.32 -4.44 24.79
CA ILE A 36 6.97 -3.90 24.91
C ILE A 36 6.41 -3.49 23.54
N TYR A 37 7.20 -2.83 22.70
CA TYR A 37 6.79 -2.42 21.37
C TYR A 37 6.63 -3.60 20.42
N GLU A 38 7.52 -4.59 20.45
CA GLU A 38 7.42 -5.80 19.63
C GLU A 38 6.13 -6.59 19.89
N VAL A 39 5.63 -6.57 21.12
CA VAL A 39 4.40 -7.26 21.51
C VAL A 39 3.16 -6.38 21.32
N GLY A 40 3.25 -5.10 21.72
CA GLY A 40 2.11 -4.18 21.73
C GLY A 40 1.80 -3.52 20.38
N ASP A 41 2.84 -3.27 19.58
CA ASP A 41 2.73 -2.64 18.26
C ASP A 41 3.73 -3.27 17.28
N PRO A 42 3.53 -4.55 16.92
CA PRO A 42 4.44 -5.24 16.01
C PRO A 42 4.44 -4.58 14.63
N VAL A 43 5.62 -4.49 14.03
CA VAL A 43 5.76 -3.98 12.66
C VAL A 43 4.88 -4.80 11.72
N PRO A 44 3.95 -4.19 10.97
CA PRO A 44 3.14 -4.91 10.01
C PRO A 44 4.01 -5.67 9.01
N PRO A 45 3.73 -6.95 8.71
CA PRO A 45 4.57 -7.77 7.81
C PRO A 45 4.81 -7.11 6.44
N SER A 46 3.85 -6.32 5.96
CA SER A 46 3.93 -5.62 4.66
C SER A 46 4.65 -4.26 4.71
N LEU A 47 5.04 -3.77 5.88
CA LEU A 47 5.61 -2.42 5.99
C LEU A 47 6.94 -2.31 5.24
N LEU A 48 7.82 -3.30 5.39
CA LEU A 48 9.12 -3.32 4.73
C LEU A 48 8.99 -3.29 3.21
N ASP A 49 8.06 -4.07 2.66
CA ASP A 49 7.82 -4.12 1.21
C ASP A 49 7.22 -2.81 0.70
N ARG A 50 6.32 -2.20 1.48
CA ARG A 50 5.76 -0.87 1.17
C ARG A 50 6.81 0.23 1.19
N VAL A 51 7.76 0.20 2.13
CA VAL A 51 8.86 1.16 2.21
C VAL A 51 9.83 0.96 1.05
N LYS A 52 10.25 -0.26 0.76
CA LYS A 52 11.08 -0.57 -0.41
C LYS A 52 10.42 -0.11 -1.71
N PHE A 53 9.12 -0.33 -1.82
CA PHE A 53 8.32 0.11 -2.95
C PHE A 53 8.30 1.64 -3.07
N ALA A 54 8.06 2.37 -1.98
CA ALA A 54 8.06 3.84 -1.98
C ALA A 54 9.42 4.41 -2.41
N ILE A 55 10.53 3.79 -1.98
CA ILE A 55 11.89 4.17 -2.39
C ILE A 55 12.09 3.93 -3.90
N THR A 56 11.61 2.78 -4.40
CA THR A 56 11.71 2.48 -5.85
C THR A 56 10.89 3.43 -6.72
N LEU A 57 9.80 3.97 -6.19
CA LEU A 57 8.97 4.97 -6.87
C LEU A 57 9.66 6.32 -7.02
N ASP A 58 10.44 6.74 -6.02
CA ASP A 58 11.15 8.03 -6.03
C ASP A 58 12.23 8.08 -7.14
N ASP A 59 12.77 6.90 -7.53
CA ASP A 59 13.75 6.76 -8.61
C ASP A 59 13.12 6.69 -10.02
N LEU A 60 11.79 6.70 -10.13
CA LEU A 60 11.08 6.55 -11.39
C LEU A 60 10.33 7.85 -11.73
N GLU A 61 10.68 8.48 -12.84
CA GLU A 61 9.86 9.48 -13.52
C GLU A 61 8.55 8.85 -14.00
N ALA A 62 7.67 8.51 -13.05
CA ALA A 62 6.40 7.85 -13.31
C ALA A 62 5.27 8.62 -12.65
N GLU A 63 4.14 8.69 -13.35
CA GLU A 63 2.92 9.23 -12.78
C GLU A 63 2.34 8.25 -11.74
N VAL A 64 2.14 8.73 -10.51
CA VAL A 64 1.56 7.91 -9.43
C VAL A 64 0.05 8.15 -9.34
N ALA A 65 -0.72 7.10 -9.59
CA ALA A 65 -2.16 7.14 -9.44
C ALA A 65 -2.58 7.24 -7.97
N ARG A 66 -3.68 7.95 -7.71
CA ARG A 66 -4.29 8.04 -6.37
C ARG A 66 -5.32 6.93 -6.19
N LEU A 67 -5.25 6.25 -5.06
CA LEU A 67 -6.21 5.23 -4.68
C LEU A 67 -7.51 5.89 -4.17
N GLN A 68 -8.63 5.59 -4.82
CA GLN A 68 -9.96 5.86 -4.32
C GLN A 68 -10.63 4.51 -4.00
N ARG A 69 -10.88 4.25 -2.72
CA ARG A 69 -11.69 3.10 -2.31
C ARG A 69 -13.15 3.52 -2.35
N GLU A 70 -13.93 2.90 -3.20
CA GLU A 70 -15.37 2.93 -3.04
C GLU A 70 -15.72 2.03 -1.84
N ALA A 71 -16.19 2.65 -0.77
CA ALA A 71 -16.84 1.92 0.30
C ALA A 71 -18.12 1.31 -0.27
N VAL A 72 -18.18 -0.02 -0.36
CA VAL A 72 -19.45 -0.72 -0.62
C VAL A 72 -20.40 -0.32 0.51
N PRO A 73 -21.60 0.20 0.22
CA PRO A 73 -22.56 0.55 1.26
C PRO A 73 -22.86 -0.68 2.12
N GLU A 74 -22.70 -0.54 3.42
CA GLU A 74 -22.87 -1.60 4.45
C GLU A 74 -24.29 -2.19 4.55
N LEU A 75 -25.22 -1.80 3.69
CA LEU A 75 -26.66 -2.07 3.82
C LEU A 75 -27.13 -3.45 3.35
N GLU A 76 -26.27 -4.29 2.75
CA GLU A 76 -26.64 -5.66 2.35
C GLU A 76 -25.78 -6.77 2.99
N ALA A 77 -24.93 -6.45 3.97
CA ALA A 77 -23.97 -7.38 4.56
C ALA A 77 -24.53 -8.33 5.65
N ALA A 78 -25.86 -8.38 5.86
CA ALA A 78 -26.43 -9.09 7.01
C ALA A 78 -26.82 -10.56 6.76
N ARG A 79 -26.70 -11.10 5.56
CA ARG A 79 -27.15 -12.50 5.30
C ARG A 79 -26.40 -13.14 4.13
N SER A 80 -25.12 -13.47 4.29
CA SER A 80 -24.51 -14.63 3.61
C SER A 80 -23.02 -14.69 3.88
N GLU A 81 -22.58 -15.86 4.24
CA GLU A 81 -21.25 -16.33 4.53
C GLU A 81 -20.08 -15.60 3.83
N ASP A 82 -19.17 -15.17 4.61
CA ASP A 82 -18.07 -14.19 4.51
C ASP A 82 -16.92 -14.55 3.54
N LEU A 83 -17.13 -15.39 2.55
CA LEU A 83 -16.03 -15.95 1.76
C LEU A 83 -15.91 -15.50 0.30
N LEU A 84 -16.84 -14.70 -0.25
CA LEU A 84 -16.83 -14.39 -1.69
C LEU A 84 -17.28 -12.94 -2.03
N LYS A 85 -16.94 -11.95 -1.22
CA LYS A 85 -17.25 -10.55 -1.57
C LYS A 85 -16.18 -10.03 -2.54
N ALA A 86 -16.61 -9.77 -3.78
CA ALA A 86 -15.81 -9.01 -4.72
C ALA A 86 -15.59 -7.59 -4.19
N GLN A 87 -14.36 -7.12 -4.23
CA GLN A 87 -13.97 -5.76 -3.83
C GLN A 87 -13.57 -4.98 -5.07
N THR A 88 -14.09 -3.76 -5.24
CA THR A 88 -13.69 -2.87 -6.33
C THR A 88 -12.80 -1.75 -5.79
N VAL A 89 -11.72 -1.49 -6.51
CA VAL A 89 -10.74 -0.45 -6.20
C VAL A 89 -10.56 0.42 -7.44
N THR A 90 -10.61 1.75 -7.27
CA THR A 90 -10.39 2.71 -8.34
C THR A 90 -9.10 3.47 -8.11
N PHE A 91 -8.29 3.58 -9.16
CA PHE A 91 -7.07 4.37 -9.19
C PHE A 91 -7.25 5.50 -10.21
N THR A 92 -6.89 6.72 -9.83
CA THR A 92 -6.98 7.89 -10.71
C THR A 92 -5.64 8.61 -10.74
N SER A 93 -5.14 8.86 -11.93
CA SER A 93 -4.00 9.74 -12.20
C SER A 93 -4.45 10.94 -13.06
N GLU A 94 -3.53 11.77 -13.48
CA GLU A 94 -3.84 12.90 -14.38
C GLU A 94 -4.25 12.43 -15.78
N THR A 95 -3.63 11.33 -16.24
CA THR A 95 -3.79 10.81 -17.61
C THR A 95 -4.71 9.61 -17.71
N LEU A 96 -4.93 8.86 -16.61
CA LEU A 96 -5.59 7.56 -16.62
C LEU A 96 -6.45 7.34 -15.39
N THR A 97 -7.64 6.78 -15.59
CA THR A 97 -8.44 6.18 -14.53
C THR A 97 -8.56 4.68 -14.77
N THR A 98 -8.29 3.87 -13.76
CA THR A 98 -8.48 2.42 -13.83
C THR A 98 -9.27 1.91 -12.64
N MET A 99 -10.17 0.98 -12.89
CA MET A 99 -10.99 0.29 -11.91
C MET A 99 -10.65 -1.19 -11.95
N VAL A 100 -10.46 -1.81 -10.78
CA VAL A 100 -10.14 -3.24 -10.68
C VAL A 100 -11.09 -3.88 -9.68
N THR A 101 -11.77 -4.93 -10.11
CA THR A 101 -12.60 -5.78 -9.25
C THR A 101 -11.82 -7.03 -8.88
N ILE A 102 -11.67 -7.27 -7.59
CA ILE A 102 -10.95 -8.40 -7.00
C ILE A 102 -11.98 -9.43 -6.57
N THR A 103 -11.97 -10.59 -7.18
CA THR A 103 -12.90 -11.70 -6.89
C THR A 103 -12.13 -12.88 -6.28
N PRO A 104 -12.39 -13.25 -5.02
CA PRO A 104 -11.81 -14.44 -4.42
C PRO A 104 -12.22 -15.71 -5.17
N LEU A 105 -11.27 -16.64 -5.35
CA LEU A 105 -11.51 -17.95 -5.95
C LEU A 105 -11.52 -19.04 -4.87
N PRO A 106 -12.22 -20.16 -5.10
CA PRO A 106 -12.22 -21.32 -4.18
C PRO A 106 -10.83 -21.91 -3.91
N SER A 107 -9.88 -21.66 -4.82
CA SER A 107 -8.48 -22.06 -4.69
C SER A 107 -7.69 -21.26 -3.63
N GLY A 108 -8.30 -20.22 -3.02
CA GLY A 108 -7.61 -19.26 -2.15
C GLY A 108 -6.84 -18.19 -2.92
N ARG A 109 -6.88 -18.20 -4.25
CA ARG A 109 -6.31 -17.19 -5.14
C ARG A 109 -7.38 -16.17 -5.51
N VAL A 110 -7.06 -15.20 -6.36
CA VAL A 110 -8.02 -14.17 -6.80
C VAL A 110 -8.03 -14.06 -8.32
N ARG A 111 -9.18 -13.63 -8.86
CA ARG A 111 -9.34 -13.14 -10.22
C ARG A 111 -9.46 -11.62 -10.17
N LEU A 112 -8.80 -10.93 -11.10
CA LEU A 112 -8.84 -9.48 -11.23
C LEU A 112 -9.46 -9.14 -12.58
N ASP A 113 -10.59 -8.44 -12.54
CA ASP A 113 -11.24 -7.90 -13.73
C ASP A 113 -11.04 -6.37 -13.71
N GLY A 114 -10.27 -5.87 -14.66
CA GLY A 114 -9.90 -4.46 -14.75
C GLY A 114 -10.50 -3.75 -15.94
N TRP A 115 -10.65 -2.44 -15.80
CA TRP A 115 -11.02 -1.52 -16.87
C TRP A 115 -10.24 -0.22 -16.71
N ALA A 116 -9.74 0.33 -17.80
CA ALA A 116 -8.98 1.56 -17.85
C ALA A 116 -9.54 2.54 -18.89
N SER A 117 -9.42 3.83 -18.62
CA SER A 117 -9.82 4.89 -19.55
C SER A 117 -8.84 6.09 -19.48
N PRO A 118 -8.21 6.48 -20.58
CA PRO A 118 -8.15 5.78 -21.87
C PRO A 118 -7.42 4.44 -21.74
N GLY A 119 -7.86 3.37 -22.40
CA GLY A 119 -7.37 2.04 -22.09
C GLY A 119 -7.14 1.13 -23.29
N ALA A 120 -7.57 1.51 -24.50
CA ALA A 120 -7.41 0.67 -25.69
C ALA A 120 -5.95 0.29 -25.97
N GLY A 121 -5.65 -1.01 -25.95
CA GLY A 121 -4.31 -1.53 -26.21
C GLY A 121 -3.29 -1.23 -25.12
N LEU A 122 -3.70 -0.83 -23.91
CA LEU A 122 -2.84 -0.55 -22.78
C LEU A 122 -2.09 -1.82 -22.35
N ASP A 123 -0.77 -1.76 -22.23
CA ASP A 123 0.00 -2.84 -21.62
C ASP A 123 -0.14 -2.74 -20.09
N VAL A 124 -0.64 -3.80 -19.47
CA VAL A 124 -0.88 -3.89 -18.04
C VAL A 124 0.03 -4.94 -17.43
N GLU A 125 0.90 -4.49 -16.54
CA GLU A 125 1.78 -5.33 -15.73
C GLU A 125 1.25 -5.35 -14.31
N LEU A 126 1.09 -6.54 -13.74
CA LEU A 126 0.70 -6.76 -12.35
C LEU A 126 1.86 -7.41 -11.61
N ARG A 127 2.35 -6.76 -10.57
CA ARG A 127 3.40 -7.27 -9.66
C ARG A 127 2.76 -7.75 -8.38
N VAL A 128 3.02 -9.01 -7.99
CA VAL A 128 2.54 -9.59 -6.72
C VAL A 128 3.70 -10.31 -6.06
N GLY A 129 4.23 -9.75 -4.97
CA GLY A 129 5.48 -10.22 -4.38
C GLY A 129 6.61 -10.25 -5.42
N ASP A 130 7.22 -11.41 -5.61
CA ASP A 130 8.29 -11.62 -6.59
C ASP A 130 7.79 -12.06 -7.97
N THR A 131 6.47 -12.13 -8.18
CA THR A 131 5.87 -12.59 -9.43
C THR A 131 5.31 -11.41 -10.23
N THR A 132 5.58 -11.40 -11.53
CA THR A 132 5.04 -10.40 -12.47
C THR A 132 4.17 -11.09 -13.50
N HIS A 133 2.96 -10.57 -13.68
CA HIS A 133 1.99 -10.98 -14.69
C HIS A 133 1.82 -9.87 -15.71
N HIS A 134 1.57 -10.22 -16.97
CA HIS A 134 1.35 -9.27 -18.06
C HIS A 134 0.06 -9.58 -18.82
N THR A 135 -0.66 -8.55 -19.21
CA THR A 135 -1.80 -8.63 -20.12
C THR A 135 -1.90 -7.33 -20.93
N VAL A 136 -2.77 -7.32 -21.92
CA VAL A 136 -3.07 -6.16 -22.75
C VAL A 136 -4.57 -5.88 -22.65
N ALA A 137 -4.93 -4.63 -22.42
CA ALA A 137 -6.32 -4.22 -22.44
C ALA A 137 -6.89 -4.27 -23.86
N ASP A 138 -8.14 -4.67 -23.98
CA ASP A 138 -8.86 -4.71 -25.26
C ASP A 138 -9.21 -3.29 -25.77
N GLU A 139 -9.97 -3.23 -26.88
CA GLU A 139 -10.41 -1.97 -27.51
C GLU A 139 -11.29 -1.12 -26.58
N ASP A 140 -11.99 -1.74 -25.62
CA ASP A 140 -12.82 -1.08 -24.59
C ASP A 140 -12.02 -0.75 -23.33
N GLY A 141 -10.72 -1.06 -23.27
CA GLY A 141 -9.87 -0.84 -22.11
C GLY A 141 -10.01 -1.89 -21.01
N ARG A 142 -10.59 -3.07 -21.32
CA ARG A 142 -10.78 -4.15 -20.33
C ARG A 142 -9.59 -5.08 -20.32
N PHE A 143 -9.22 -5.55 -19.14
CA PHE A 143 -8.16 -6.54 -18.96
C PHE A 143 -8.49 -7.49 -17.82
N VAL A 144 -7.90 -8.68 -17.86
CA VAL A 144 -8.15 -9.74 -16.86
C VAL A 144 -6.83 -10.39 -16.46
N PHE A 145 -6.70 -10.67 -15.17
CA PHE A 145 -5.71 -11.60 -14.63
C PHE A 145 -6.46 -12.71 -13.91
N GLU A 146 -6.31 -13.93 -14.38
CA GLU A 146 -6.92 -15.10 -13.77
C GLU A 146 -5.93 -15.79 -12.85
N ASP A 147 -6.43 -16.34 -11.74
CA ASP A 147 -5.66 -17.19 -10.84
C ASP A 147 -4.36 -16.53 -10.29
N VAL A 148 -4.51 -15.34 -9.72
CA VAL A 148 -3.42 -14.58 -9.09
C VAL A 148 -3.25 -14.98 -7.63
N ALA A 149 -2.01 -15.09 -7.16
CA ALA A 149 -1.73 -15.32 -5.74
C ALA A 149 -2.18 -14.11 -4.89
N ARG A 150 -2.60 -14.36 -3.66
CA ARG A 150 -2.83 -13.28 -2.69
C ARG A 150 -1.51 -12.65 -2.25
N GLY A 151 -1.56 -11.39 -1.88
CA GLY A 151 -0.42 -10.64 -1.38
C GLY A 151 -0.45 -9.19 -1.79
N LEU A 152 0.63 -8.48 -1.52
CA LEU A 152 0.78 -7.08 -1.90
C LEU A 152 0.95 -6.98 -3.42
N ALA A 153 0.03 -6.28 -4.07
CA ALA A 153 -0.06 -6.16 -5.52
C ALA A 153 0.02 -4.72 -6.00
N GLN A 154 0.61 -4.52 -7.16
CA GLN A 154 0.78 -3.22 -7.79
C GLN A 154 0.58 -3.34 -9.30
N PHE A 155 -0.11 -2.38 -9.87
CA PHE A 155 -0.26 -2.28 -11.33
C PHE A 155 0.69 -1.24 -11.91
N VAL A 156 1.28 -1.58 -13.06
CA VAL A 156 2.02 -0.66 -13.92
C VAL A 156 1.32 -0.66 -15.29
N LEU A 157 0.78 0.48 -15.68
CA LEU A 157 0.01 0.66 -16.90
C LEU A 157 0.82 1.50 -17.88
N ARG A 158 1.01 1.00 -19.11
CA ARG A 158 1.79 1.66 -20.15
C ARG A 158 0.92 1.84 -21.39
N PRO A 159 0.65 3.09 -21.83
CA PRO A 159 0.02 3.31 -23.13
C PRO A 159 0.87 2.71 -24.24
N ARG A 160 0.24 1.99 -25.18
CA ARG A 160 0.90 1.44 -26.34
C ARG A 160 0.90 2.47 -27.45
N GLY A 161 2.04 3.13 -27.66
CA GLY A 161 2.21 4.13 -28.72
C GLY A 161 3.69 4.47 -28.91
N ASP A 162 4.04 5.07 -30.06
CA ASP A 162 5.41 5.44 -30.45
C ASP A 162 5.98 6.63 -29.63
N GLY A 163 5.48 6.86 -28.43
CA GLY A 163 5.85 7.96 -27.57
C GLY A 163 6.46 7.46 -26.26
N GLU A 164 7.57 7.97 -25.96
CA GLU A 164 8.37 8.05 -24.74
C GLU A 164 8.00 7.15 -23.55
N PRO A 165 8.98 6.53 -22.90
CA PRO A 165 8.80 5.71 -21.71
C PRO A 165 8.21 6.48 -20.50
N GLU A 166 8.01 7.78 -20.65
CA GLU A 166 7.59 8.72 -19.60
C GLU A 166 6.11 8.65 -19.22
N ASN A 167 5.25 8.02 -20.04
CA ASN A 167 3.80 7.99 -19.79
C ASN A 167 3.31 6.73 -19.06
N ARG A 168 4.12 6.11 -18.23
CA ARG A 168 3.66 4.98 -17.42
C ARG A 168 2.98 5.47 -16.15
N VAL A 169 1.85 4.84 -15.82
CA VAL A 169 1.12 5.07 -14.59
C VAL A 169 1.38 3.91 -13.63
N ILE A 170 1.76 4.22 -12.40
CA ILE A 170 2.00 3.23 -11.36
C ILE A 170 0.97 3.43 -10.24
N THR A 171 0.30 2.35 -9.84
CA THR A 171 -0.66 2.42 -8.74
C THR A 171 0.03 2.26 -7.39
N PRO A 172 -0.56 2.79 -6.30
CA PRO A 172 -0.21 2.35 -4.97
C PRO A 172 -0.38 0.85 -4.82
N ALA A 173 0.39 0.25 -3.91
CA ALA A 173 0.22 -1.15 -3.60
C ALA A 173 -1.09 -1.38 -2.83
N ILE A 174 -1.80 -2.45 -3.21
CA ILE A 174 -3.01 -2.94 -2.53
C ILE A 174 -2.82 -4.38 -2.09
N GLU A 175 -3.58 -4.83 -1.11
CA GLU A 175 -3.62 -6.22 -0.67
C GLU A 175 -4.73 -6.98 -1.41
N LEU A 176 -4.37 -8.15 -2.01
CA LEU A 176 -5.26 -9.07 -2.72
C LEU A 176 -5.75 -10.18 -1.81
#